data_2fcb11e12e1025c525cc27e06dda2464
#
_entry.id   2fcb11e12e1025c525cc27e06dda2464
#
_cell.length_a   1.000
_cell.length_b   1.000
_cell.length_c   1.000
_cell.angle_alpha   90.00
_cell.angle_beta   90.00
_cell.angle_gamma   90.00
#
_symmetry.space_group_name_H-M   'P 1'
#
loop_
_entity.id
_entity.type
_entity.pdbx_description
1 polymer ?
#
loop_
_entity_poly.entity_id
_entity_poly.type
_entity_poly.pdbx_seq_one_letter_code
_entity_poly.pdbx_strand_id
1 'polypeptide(L)'
;LNIKYVRIFGGIGCSVDDFLNNELFLNLLKETEIIFLIENELGTSVSTADDLLKIGHFIDEKSIKNLKIWFDIANYYIVEPQVDKVIPKLKKYIYYIHCKNYVNNDLGIHYVELGKGIIDYKTIIHEIHEHFIDLIFSLEVHEKEIDKKAEVVRKSYLTLNEYINGG
;
A
#
# COMPACT_ATOMS: atom_id res chain seq x y z
N LEU A 1 23.60 11.14 0.37
CA LEU A 1 22.37 10.56 0.95
C LEU A 1 22.33 9.10 0.56
N ASN A 2 22.28 8.20 1.54
CA ASN A 2 22.14 6.77 1.26
C ASN A 2 20.65 6.40 1.19
N ILE A 3 20.03 6.69 0.03
CA ILE A 3 18.60 6.38 -0.22
C ILE A 3 18.50 4.91 -0.58
N LYS A 4 17.75 4.15 0.19
CA LYS A 4 17.51 2.72 -0.04
C LYS A 4 16.17 2.44 -0.72
N TYR A 5 15.16 3.22 -0.40
CA TYR A 5 13.80 3.04 -0.88
C TYR A 5 13.26 4.33 -1.49
N VAL A 6 12.51 4.20 -2.56
CA VAL A 6 11.76 5.30 -3.19
C VAL A 6 10.33 4.83 -3.44
N ARG A 7 9.36 5.56 -2.90
CA ARG A 7 7.95 5.37 -3.23
C ARG A 7 7.64 6.00 -4.58
N ILE A 8 6.95 5.26 -5.42
CA ILE A 8 6.47 5.72 -6.73
C ILE A 8 4.99 5.39 -6.90
N PHE A 9 4.34 6.07 -7.81
CA PHE A 9 2.95 5.84 -8.20
C PHE A 9 2.85 5.42 -9.66
N GLY A 10 1.75 4.76 -10.00
CA GLY A 10 1.40 4.52 -11.39
C GLY A 10 1.20 5.82 -12.17
N GLY A 11 1.25 5.73 -13.49
CA GLY A 11 1.01 6.88 -14.36
C GLY A 11 -0.45 7.36 -14.33
N ILE A 12 -0.68 8.63 -14.65
CA ILE A 12 -2.01 9.20 -14.85
C ILE A 12 -2.32 9.22 -16.34
N GLY A 13 -3.50 8.75 -16.74
CA GLY A 13 -3.94 8.74 -18.13
C GLY A 13 -3.24 7.72 -19.04
N CYS A 14 -2.57 6.72 -18.45
CA CYS A 14 -1.97 5.58 -19.16
C CYS A 14 -2.40 4.27 -18.51
N SER A 15 -2.19 3.15 -19.17
CA SER A 15 -2.39 1.82 -18.57
C SER A 15 -1.20 1.41 -17.69
N VAL A 16 -1.39 0.38 -16.86
CA VAL A 16 -0.28 -0.22 -16.09
C VAL A 16 0.77 -0.80 -17.04
N ASP A 17 0.36 -1.35 -18.17
CA ASP A 17 1.28 -1.92 -19.16
C ASP A 17 2.14 -0.82 -19.82
N ASP A 18 1.55 0.34 -20.15
CA ASP A 18 2.31 1.50 -20.66
C ASP A 18 3.32 2.00 -19.64
N PHE A 19 2.93 2.07 -18.36
CA PHE A 19 3.82 2.46 -17.28
C PHE A 19 4.99 1.48 -17.12
N LEU A 20 4.72 0.18 -17.07
CA LEU A 20 5.73 -0.86 -16.86
C LEU A 20 6.68 -1.01 -18.05
N ASN A 21 6.23 -0.72 -19.27
CA ASN A 21 7.06 -0.78 -20.48
C ASN A 21 7.73 0.57 -20.84
N ASN A 22 7.64 1.57 -19.97
CA ASN A 22 8.32 2.84 -20.20
C ASN A 22 9.84 2.67 -20.15
N GLU A 23 10.54 3.05 -21.24
CA GLU A 23 11.98 2.84 -21.38
C GLU A 23 12.80 3.53 -20.28
N LEU A 24 12.42 4.74 -19.88
CA LEU A 24 13.13 5.45 -18.80
C LEU A 24 13.00 4.73 -17.48
N PHE A 25 11.81 4.21 -17.17
CA PHE A 25 11.57 3.43 -15.97
C PHE A 25 12.36 2.11 -15.99
N LEU A 26 12.34 1.39 -17.12
CA LEU A 26 13.11 0.16 -17.29
C LEU A 26 14.62 0.37 -17.12
N ASN A 27 15.15 1.46 -17.68
CA ASN A 27 16.56 1.81 -17.51
C ASN A 27 16.88 2.15 -16.06
N LEU A 28 16.01 2.92 -15.39
CA LEU A 28 16.18 3.25 -13.98
C LEU A 28 16.22 2.00 -13.10
N LEU A 29 15.37 1.01 -13.34
CA LEU A 29 15.39 -0.28 -12.62
C LEU A 29 16.69 -1.06 -12.83
N LYS A 30 17.34 -0.94 -14.00
CA LYS A 30 18.60 -1.62 -14.30
C LYS A 30 19.82 -0.92 -13.75
N GLU A 31 19.80 0.41 -13.70
CA GLU A 31 20.97 1.25 -13.41
C GLU A 31 21.17 1.54 -11.92
N THR A 32 20.19 1.18 -11.08
CA THR A 32 20.25 1.49 -9.65
C THR A 32 19.96 0.28 -8.78
N GLU A 33 20.51 0.29 -7.55
CA GLU A 33 20.18 -0.66 -6.48
C GLU A 33 19.05 -0.15 -5.56
N ILE A 34 18.48 1.01 -5.86
CA ILE A 34 17.36 1.59 -5.11
C ILE A 34 16.16 0.67 -5.29
N ILE A 35 15.50 0.35 -4.19
CA ILE A 35 14.24 -0.41 -4.22
C ILE A 35 13.09 0.57 -4.46
N PHE A 36 12.41 0.40 -5.59
CA PHE A 36 11.20 1.14 -5.92
C PHE A 36 9.99 0.44 -5.33
N LEU A 37 9.21 1.19 -4.59
CA LEU A 37 7.98 0.74 -3.93
C LEU A 37 6.81 1.39 -4.65
N ILE A 38 6.14 0.63 -5.52
CA ILE A 38 4.97 1.13 -6.26
C ILE A 38 3.72 0.98 -5.42
N GLU A 39 3.05 2.11 -5.16
CA GLU A 39 1.84 2.16 -4.36
C GLU A 39 0.59 2.10 -5.23
N ASN A 40 -0.41 1.36 -4.77
CA ASN A 40 -1.75 1.42 -5.35
C ASN A 40 -2.44 2.70 -4.91
N GLU A 41 -2.60 3.63 -5.86
CA GLU A 41 -3.16 4.96 -5.60
C GLU A 41 -4.37 5.21 -6.51
N LEU A 42 -5.42 5.79 -5.91
CA LEU A 42 -6.64 6.14 -6.63
C LEU A 42 -6.37 7.13 -7.77
N GLY A 43 -6.96 6.86 -8.94
CA GLY A 43 -6.79 7.73 -10.12
C GLY A 43 -5.47 7.56 -10.86
N THR A 44 -4.65 6.59 -10.48
CA THR A 44 -3.45 6.20 -11.24
C THR A 44 -3.67 4.89 -11.99
N SER A 45 -2.72 4.49 -12.84
CA SER A 45 -2.75 3.21 -13.55
C SER A 45 -2.56 1.99 -12.65
N VAL A 46 -2.28 2.19 -11.36
CA VAL A 46 -2.11 1.11 -10.38
C VAL A 46 -3.09 1.33 -9.23
N SER A 47 -4.27 0.74 -9.32
CA SER A 47 -5.33 0.93 -8.32
C SER A 47 -6.12 -0.35 -8.00
N THR A 48 -6.17 -1.33 -8.91
CA THR A 48 -6.97 -2.55 -8.77
C THR A 48 -6.12 -3.78 -8.44
N ALA A 49 -6.80 -4.90 -8.07
CA ALA A 49 -6.14 -6.20 -7.91
C ALA A 49 -5.42 -6.65 -9.18
N ASP A 50 -6.06 -6.48 -10.32
CA ASP A 50 -5.50 -6.87 -11.62
C ASP A 50 -4.24 -6.07 -11.96
N ASP A 51 -4.20 -4.77 -11.67
CA ASP A 51 -3.01 -3.94 -11.87
C ASP A 51 -1.85 -4.41 -11.00
N LEU A 52 -2.12 -4.68 -9.73
CA LEU A 52 -1.11 -5.20 -8.79
C LEU A 52 -0.60 -6.58 -9.20
N LEU A 53 -1.47 -7.45 -9.69
CA LEU A 53 -1.07 -8.76 -10.20
C LEU A 53 -0.23 -8.65 -11.47
N LYS A 54 -0.53 -7.71 -12.37
CA LYS A 54 0.30 -7.41 -13.55
C LYS A 54 1.70 -6.97 -13.13
N ILE A 55 1.82 -6.11 -12.10
CA ILE A 55 3.13 -5.74 -11.54
C ILE A 55 3.86 -6.97 -11.02
N GLY A 56 3.19 -7.85 -10.29
CA GLY A 56 3.78 -9.09 -9.82
C GLY A 56 4.28 -9.98 -10.96
N HIS A 57 3.48 -10.19 -11.99
CA HIS A 57 3.88 -10.95 -13.18
C HIS A 57 5.05 -10.31 -13.91
N PHE A 58 5.06 -9.00 -14.05
CA PHE A 58 6.17 -8.26 -14.64
C PHE A 58 7.47 -8.42 -13.86
N ILE A 59 7.42 -8.35 -12.53
CA ILE A 59 8.57 -8.61 -11.66
C ILE A 59 9.16 -9.99 -11.93
N ASP A 60 8.30 -11.02 -12.03
CA ASP A 60 8.73 -12.39 -12.27
C ASP A 60 9.27 -12.60 -13.68
N GLU A 61 8.53 -12.17 -14.70
CA GLU A 61 8.91 -12.32 -16.10
C GLU A 61 10.26 -11.64 -16.40
N LYS A 62 10.46 -10.44 -15.90
CA LYS A 62 11.70 -9.67 -16.10
C LYS A 62 12.78 -9.97 -15.06
N SER A 63 12.50 -10.82 -14.06
CA SER A 63 13.42 -11.12 -12.95
C SER A 63 13.90 -9.86 -12.20
N ILE A 64 13.00 -8.89 -12.00
CA ILE A 64 13.31 -7.61 -11.37
C ILE A 64 13.41 -7.77 -9.85
N LYS A 65 14.52 -7.36 -9.25
CA LYS A 65 14.79 -7.52 -7.80
C LYS A 65 14.42 -6.29 -6.99
N ASN A 66 14.48 -5.12 -7.61
CA ASN A 66 14.36 -3.81 -6.97
C ASN A 66 13.05 -3.08 -7.27
N LEU A 67 12.00 -3.79 -7.70
CA LEU A 67 10.62 -3.31 -7.74
C LEU A 67 9.79 -4.15 -6.78
N LYS A 68 9.06 -3.50 -5.88
CA LYS A 68 8.18 -4.11 -4.89
C LYS A 68 6.88 -3.33 -4.79
N ILE A 69 5.86 -3.91 -4.18
CA ILE A 69 4.57 -3.27 -3.95
C ILE A 69 4.57 -2.62 -2.57
N TRP A 70 4.14 -1.37 -2.53
CA TRP A 70 3.66 -0.67 -1.35
C TRP A 70 2.14 -0.78 -1.35
N PHE A 71 1.61 -1.67 -0.53
CA PHE A 71 0.18 -1.95 -0.54
C PHE A 71 -0.56 -1.02 0.43
N ASP A 72 -1.31 -0.06 -0.10
CA ASP A 72 -2.24 0.75 0.68
C ASP A 72 -3.59 0.04 0.77
N ILE A 73 -3.89 -0.43 1.98
CA ILE A 73 -5.10 -1.21 2.25
C ILE A 73 -6.36 -0.36 2.04
N ALA A 74 -6.35 0.92 2.42
CA ALA A 74 -7.53 1.77 2.31
C ALA A 74 -7.82 2.19 0.87
N ASN A 75 -6.80 2.54 0.09
CA ASN A 75 -6.97 2.82 -1.33
C ASN A 75 -7.52 1.59 -2.05
N TYR A 76 -7.00 0.41 -1.73
CA TYR A 76 -7.51 -0.84 -2.28
C TYR A 76 -8.96 -1.09 -1.86
N TYR A 77 -9.28 -0.95 -0.58
CA TYR A 77 -10.61 -1.21 -0.03
C TYR A 77 -11.70 -0.30 -0.64
N ILE A 78 -11.35 0.92 -1.03
CA ILE A 78 -12.26 1.85 -1.73
C ILE A 78 -12.66 1.30 -3.10
N VAL A 79 -11.75 0.64 -3.80
CA VAL A 79 -11.97 0.09 -5.15
C VAL A 79 -12.53 -1.32 -5.09
N GLU A 80 -11.92 -2.17 -4.28
CA GLU A 80 -12.23 -3.60 -4.16
C GLU A 80 -12.16 -4.04 -2.67
N PRO A 81 -13.28 -4.14 -1.95
CA PRO A 81 -13.25 -4.37 -0.50
C PRO A 81 -12.86 -5.80 -0.07
N GLN A 82 -12.39 -6.65 -0.98
CA GLN A 82 -12.01 -8.04 -0.72
C GLN A 82 -10.49 -8.19 -0.58
N VAL A 83 -9.92 -7.54 0.43
CA VAL A 83 -8.47 -7.52 0.70
C VAL A 83 -7.92 -8.92 0.96
N ASP A 84 -8.68 -9.76 1.67
CA ASP A 84 -8.40 -11.16 1.97
C ASP A 84 -8.10 -12.02 0.73
N LYS A 85 -8.73 -11.71 -0.39
CA LYS A 85 -8.54 -12.46 -1.64
C LYS A 85 -7.30 -12.07 -2.43
N VAL A 86 -6.82 -10.85 -2.28
CA VAL A 86 -5.68 -10.35 -3.05
C VAL A 86 -4.35 -10.53 -2.32
N ILE A 87 -4.33 -10.34 -1.01
CA ILE A 87 -3.11 -10.45 -0.19
C ILE A 87 -2.36 -11.77 -0.42
N PRO A 88 -2.97 -12.96 -0.35
CA PRO A 88 -2.25 -14.22 -0.57
C PRO A 88 -1.59 -14.32 -1.95
N LYS A 89 -2.20 -13.71 -2.98
CA LYS A 89 -1.66 -13.69 -4.35
C LYS A 89 -0.49 -12.75 -4.51
N LEU A 90 -0.48 -11.66 -3.75
CA LEU A 90 0.53 -10.61 -3.81
C LEU A 90 1.65 -10.77 -2.78
N LYS A 91 1.56 -11.74 -1.87
CA LYS A 91 2.45 -11.88 -0.70
C LYS A 91 3.95 -11.81 -1.03
N LYS A 92 4.36 -12.34 -2.16
CA LYS A 92 5.77 -12.36 -2.56
C LYS A 92 6.29 -11.01 -3.08
N TYR A 93 5.38 -10.08 -3.41
CA TYR A 93 5.69 -8.79 -4.02
C TYR A 93 5.51 -7.62 -3.06
N ILE A 94 4.61 -7.77 -2.07
CA ILE A 94 4.39 -6.74 -1.05
C ILE A 94 5.61 -6.67 -0.13
N TYR A 95 6.08 -5.46 0.08
CA TYR A 95 7.18 -5.16 0.99
C TYR A 95 6.77 -4.15 2.07
N TYR A 96 5.79 -3.31 1.75
CA TYR A 96 5.36 -2.22 2.59
C TYR A 96 3.83 -2.17 2.65
N ILE A 97 3.28 -1.99 3.85
CA ILE A 97 1.84 -1.83 4.08
C ILE A 97 1.56 -0.41 4.55
N HIS A 98 0.64 0.26 3.88
CA HIS A 98 0.13 1.56 4.30
C HIS A 98 -1.22 1.38 4.98
N CYS A 99 -1.32 1.90 6.20
CA CYS A 99 -2.51 1.78 7.05
C CYS A 99 -3.12 3.16 7.26
N LYS A 100 -4.32 3.35 6.76
CA LYS A 100 -5.20 4.48 7.03
C LYS A 100 -6.64 3.99 7.03
N ASN A 101 -7.51 4.62 7.77
CA ASN A 101 -8.91 4.22 7.83
C ASN A 101 -9.85 5.39 7.54
N TYR A 102 -11.05 5.09 7.11
CA TYR A 102 -12.03 6.10 6.75
C TYR A 102 -13.45 5.67 7.12
N VAL A 103 -14.33 6.65 7.19
CA VAL A 103 -15.78 6.48 7.17
C VAL A 103 -16.33 7.05 5.89
N ASN A 104 -17.44 6.49 5.40
CA ASN A 104 -18.14 7.02 4.23
C ASN A 104 -19.54 7.45 4.66
N ASN A 105 -19.91 8.68 4.36
CA ASN A 105 -21.21 9.26 4.66
C ASN A 105 -21.71 10.14 3.49
N ASP A 106 -22.82 10.85 3.66
CA ASP A 106 -23.43 11.70 2.62
C ASP A 106 -22.49 12.81 2.10
N LEU A 107 -21.42 13.13 2.83
CA LEU A 107 -20.41 14.10 2.44
C LEU A 107 -19.19 13.44 1.77
N GLY A 108 -19.19 12.10 1.61
CA GLY A 108 -18.12 11.32 1.00
C GLY A 108 -17.18 10.67 2.00
N ILE A 109 -15.96 10.40 1.55
CA ILE A 109 -14.92 9.70 2.32
C ILE A 109 -14.25 10.69 3.29
N HIS A 110 -14.22 10.33 4.57
CA HIS A 110 -13.54 11.07 5.62
C HIS A 110 -12.56 10.15 6.35
N TYR A 111 -11.27 10.46 6.27
CA TYR A 111 -10.23 9.70 6.97
C TYR A 111 -10.33 9.95 8.48
N VAL A 112 -10.13 8.86 9.24
CA VAL A 112 -10.27 8.84 10.70
C VAL A 112 -9.11 8.10 11.35
N GLU A 113 -9.08 8.11 12.68
CA GLU A 113 -8.19 7.28 13.50
C GLU A 113 -8.32 5.80 13.11
N LEU A 114 -7.23 5.06 13.08
CA LEU A 114 -7.16 3.71 12.49
C LEU A 114 -8.24 2.74 13.00
N GLY A 115 -8.51 2.76 14.30
CA GLY A 115 -9.52 1.88 14.91
C GLY A 115 -10.96 2.36 14.79
N LYS A 116 -11.23 3.49 14.11
CA LYS A 116 -12.56 4.11 14.05
C LYS A 116 -13.21 4.12 12.66
N GLY A 117 -12.56 3.57 11.67
CA GLY A 117 -13.09 3.49 10.31
C GLY A 117 -13.80 2.18 10.01
N ILE A 118 -14.20 2.04 8.75
CA ILE A 118 -14.97 0.89 8.25
C ILE A 118 -14.09 -0.33 7.95
N ILE A 119 -12.78 -0.17 7.84
CA ILE A 119 -11.85 -1.25 7.52
C ILE A 119 -11.51 -2.00 8.82
N ASP A 120 -11.79 -3.28 8.85
CA ASP A 120 -11.41 -4.16 9.96
C ASP A 120 -9.93 -4.55 9.86
N TYR A 121 -9.06 -3.65 10.30
CA TYR A 121 -7.62 -3.87 10.32
C TYR A 121 -7.19 -5.02 11.22
N LYS A 122 -7.95 -5.33 12.26
CA LYS A 122 -7.60 -6.44 13.16
C LYS A 122 -7.61 -7.77 12.41
N THR A 123 -8.68 -8.04 11.68
CA THR A 123 -8.81 -9.25 10.85
C THR A 123 -7.77 -9.26 9.73
N ILE A 124 -7.61 -8.15 9.01
CA ILE A 124 -6.66 -8.07 7.88
C ILE A 124 -5.21 -8.27 8.35
N ILE A 125 -4.80 -7.68 9.47
CA ILE A 125 -3.44 -7.83 10.01
C ILE A 125 -3.21 -9.27 10.48
N HIS A 126 -4.20 -9.91 11.09
CA HIS A 126 -4.10 -11.31 11.46
C HIS A 126 -3.85 -12.21 10.22
N GLU A 127 -4.61 -12.03 9.16
CA GLU A 127 -4.41 -12.74 7.89
C GLU A 127 -3.03 -12.43 7.26
N ILE A 128 -2.58 -11.19 7.33
CA ILE A 128 -1.25 -10.81 6.84
C ILE A 128 -0.16 -11.57 7.63
N HIS A 129 -0.26 -11.63 8.95
CA HIS A 129 0.71 -12.31 9.80
C HIS A 129 0.85 -13.79 9.49
N GLU A 130 -0.20 -14.46 9.07
CA GLU A 130 -0.13 -15.87 8.65
C GLU A 130 0.70 -16.08 7.37
N HIS A 131 0.91 -15.03 6.58
CA HIS A 131 1.51 -15.12 5.25
C HIS A 131 2.87 -14.45 5.10
N PHE A 132 3.26 -13.55 6.02
CA PHE A 132 4.43 -12.70 5.89
C PHE A 132 5.30 -12.72 7.14
N ILE A 133 6.63 -12.63 6.94
CA ILE A 133 7.61 -12.64 8.04
C ILE A 133 8.17 -11.24 8.30
N ASP A 134 8.45 -10.45 7.27
CA ASP A 134 9.16 -9.17 7.39
C ASP A 134 8.44 -8.05 6.59
N LEU A 135 7.31 -7.58 7.08
CA LEU A 135 6.63 -6.42 6.50
C LEU A 135 6.87 -5.14 7.29
N ILE A 136 6.99 -4.05 6.58
CA ILE A 136 6.99 -2.72 7.16
C ILE A 136 5.57 -2.17 7.13
N PHE A 137 5.03 -1.86 8.31
CA PHE A 137 3.75 -1.16 8.44
C PHE A 137 3.99 0.32 8.68
N SER A 138 3.23 1.16 8.01
CA SER A 138 3.23 2.60 8.21
C SER A 138 1.83 3.15 8.37
N LEU A 139 1.72 4.26 9.07
CA LEU A 139 0.49 4.99 9.26
C LEU A 139 0.45 6.21 8.36
N GLU A 140 -0.65 6.40 7.64
CA GLU A 140 -0.98 7.64 6.97
C GLU A 140 -2.15 8.31 7.69
N VAL A 141 -1.92 9.51 8.23
CA VAL A 141 -2.91 10.25 9.00
C VAL A 141 -3.28 11.55 8.27
N HIS A 142 -4.55 11.65 7.89
CA HIS A 142 -5.11 12.79 7.15
C HIS A 142 -5.79 13.85 8.04
N GLU A 143 -5.50 13.87 9.36
CA GLU A 143 -6.00 14.92 10.24
C GLU A 143 -5.48 16.31 9.81
N LYS A 144 -6.39 17.25 9.61
CA LYS A 144 -6.09 18.61 9.14
C LYS A 144 -5.72 19.56 10.28
N GLU A 145 -6.30 19.34 11.46
CA GLU A 145 -6.03 20.17 12.64
C GLU A 145 -4.71 19.73 13.29
N ILE A 146 -3.71 20.60 13.25
CA ILE A 146 -2.35 20.31 13.75
C ILE A 146 -2.37 19.86 15.20
N ASP A 147 -3.15 20.50 16.05
CA ASP A 147 -3.24 20.20 17.47
C ASP A 147 -3.82 18.80 17.75
N LYS A 148 -4.68 18.30 16.86
CA LYS A 148 -5.26 16.96 16.96
C LYS A 148 -4.39 15.90 16.27
N LYS A 149 -3.59 16.28 15.30
CA LYS A 149 -2.82 15.36 14.48
C LYS A 149 -1.89 14.45 15.30
N ALA A 150 -1.16 15.02 16.26
CA ALA A 150 -0.27 14.25 17.12
C ALA A 150 -1.02 13.19 17.96
N GLU A 151 -2.20 13.55 18.45
CA GLU A 151 -3.04 12.61 19.21
C GLU A 151 -3.61 11.50 18.33
N VAL A 152 -4.09 11.82 17.13
CA VAL A 152 -4.60 10.85 16.16
C VAL A 152 -3.50 9.89 15.73
N VAL A 153 -2.28 10.40 15.44
CA VAL A 153 -1.11 9.56 15.14
C VAL A 153 -0.81 8.61 16.29
N ARG A 154 -0.75 9.12 17.53
CA ARG A 154 -0.47 8.31 18.72
C ARG A 154 -1.51 7.21 18.92
N LYS A 155 -2.79 7.53 18.81
CA LYS A 155 -3.88 6.56 18.95
C LYS A 155 -3.85 5.52 17.86
N SER A 156 -3.69 5.93 16.60
CA SER A 156 -3.59 5.02 15.46
C SER A 156 -2.37 4.08 15.59
N TYR A 157 -1.23 4.61 16.09
CA TYR A 157 -0.05 3.81 16.36
C TYR A 157 -0.30 2.74 17.45
N LEU A 158 -0.93 3.12 18.56
CA LEU A 158 -1.24 2.18 19.64
C LEU A 158 -2.19 1.09 19.15
N THR A 159 -3.22 1.46 18.38
CA THR A 159 -4.17 0.52 17.76
C THR A 159 -3.45 -0.44 16.80
N LEU A 160 -2.60 0.09 15.91
CA LEU A 160 -1.83 -0.74 14.97
C LEU A 160 -0.89 -1.70 15.72
N ASN A 161 -0.18 -1.20 16.73
CA ASN A 161 0.73 -2.00 17.55
C ASN A 161 0.00 -3.11 18.32
N GLU A 162 -1.21 -2.84 18.82
CA GLU A 162 -2.06 -3.86 19.44
C GLU A 162 -2.45 -4.94 18.42
N TYR A 163 -2.85 -4.57 17.21
CA TYR A 163 -3.22 -5.52 16.17
C TYR A 163 -2.05 -6.39 15.70
N ILE A 164 -0.84 -5.81 15.65
CA ILE A 164 0.37 -6.52 15.23
C ILE A 164 0.86 -7.48 16.33
N ASN A 165 0.79 -7.09 17.61
CA ASN A 165 1.42 -7.83 18.71
C ASN A 165 0.42 -8.53 19.64
N GLY A 166 -0.87 -8.28 19.49
CA GLY A 166 -1.92 -8.77 20.39
C GLY A 166 -2.70 -9.98 19.89
N GLY A 167 -2.19 -10.67 18.84
CA GLY A 167 -2.76 -11.90 18.28
C GLY A 167 -2.33 -13.14 19.06
#